data_e9ce64540d38b935967fef9586350062
#
_entry.id   e9ce64540d38b935967fef9586350062
#
_cell.length_a   1.000
_cell.length_b   1.000
_cell.length_c   1.000
_cell.angle_alpha   90.00
_cell.angle_beta   90.00
_cell.angle_gamma   90.00
#
_symmetry.space_group_name_H-M   'P 1'
#
loop_
_entity.id
_entity.type
_entity.pdbx_description
1 polymer ?
#
loop_
_entity_poly.entity_id
_entity_poly.type
_entity_poly.pdbx_seq_one_letter_code
_entity_poly.pdbx_strand_id
1 'polypeptide(L)'
;MANTFSQMNVQAIFAVNGRENLLNAKIRPRLFEYIKGILGNLNQYPLAVNGYRDHVHIFFELAPPDNVASIVQKVKSNSSRWINENNFI
;
A
#
# COMPACT_ATOMS: atom_id res chain seq x y z
N MET A 1 -19.54 8.71 26.07
CA MET A 1 -18.78 8.54 25.47
C MET A 1 -18.61 9.18 24.47
N ALA A 2 -17.92 9.52 24.46
CA ALA A 2 -17.65 10.21 23.47
C ALA A 2 -17.50 9.45 22.36
N ASN A 3 -18.28 9.53 21.64
CA ASN A 3 -18.12 8.95 20.46
C ASN A 3 -17.39 9.82 19.59
N THR A 4 -16.19 9.95 19.91
CA THR A 4 -15.37 10.65 19.03
C THR A 4 -15.02 9.72 17.93
N PHE A 5 -15.54 9.96 16.81
CA PHE A 5 -15.11 9.21 15.69
C PHE A 5 -13.97 9.92 15.08
N SER A 6 -12.82 9.43 15.30
CA SER A 6 -11.69 9.92 14.56
C SER A 6 -11.53 9.01 13.39
N GLN A 7 -12.06 9.43 12.30
CA GLN A 7 -11.66 8.81 11.07
C GLN A 7 -10.37 9.44 10.66
N MET A 8 -9.32 8.68 10.67
CA MET A 8 -8.06 9.17 10.18
C MET A 8 -7.81 8.58 8.81
N ASN A 9 -7.94 9.40 7.82
CA ASN A 9 -7.60 9.00 6.47
C ASN A 9 -6.12 9.24 6.26
N VAL A 10 -5.43 8.21 5.82
CA VAL A 10 -3.98 8.26 5.64
C VAL A 10 -3.68 8.19 4.16
N GLN A 11 -2.83 9.09 3.73
CA GLN A 11 -2.27 9.06 2.38
C GLN A 11 -0.78 8.88 2.51
N ALA A 12 -0.27 7.81 1.95
CA ALA A 12 1.16 7.54 2.00
C ALA A 12 1.68 7.29 0.60
N ILE A 13 2.91 7.76 0.38
CA ILE A 13 3.58 7.60 -0.89
C ILE A 13 4.90 6.93 -0.61
N PHE A 14 5.21 5.87 -1.33
CA PHE A 14 6.52 5.26 -1.18
C PHE A 14 7.10 4.92 -2.54
N ALA A 15 8.42 5.03 -2.63
CA ALA A 15 9.14 4.70 -3.83
C ALA A 15 9.33 3.19 -3.91
N VAL A 16 9.31 2.67 -5.11
CA VAL A 16 9.69 1.29 -5.36
C VAL A 16 11.17 1.30 -5.64
N ASN A 17 11.93 0.71 -4.73
CA ASN A 17 13.36 0.66 -4.89
C ASN A 17 13.74 -0.33 -5.94
N GLY A 18 14.82 0.00 -6.64
CA GLY A 18 15.40 -0.95 -7.53
C GLY A 18 15.48 -0.45 -8.94
N ARG A 19 15.01 -1.24 -9.87
CA ARG A 19 15.25 -0.98 -11.25
C ARG A 19 14.24 -0.07 -11.88
N GLU A 20 14.66 0.62 -12.91
CA GLU A 20 13.77 1.45 -13.68
C GLU A 20 12.65 0.60 -14.27
N ASN A 21 11.48 1.20 -14.36
CA ASN A 21 10.31 0.61 -15.01
C ASN A 21 9.82 -0.67 -14.36
N LEU A 22 10.08 -0.83 -13.06
CA LEU A 22 9.55 -1.97 -12.33
C LEU A 22 8.04 -2.04 -12.37
N LEU A 23 7.39 -0.90 -12.29
CA LEU A 23 5.94 -0.83 -12.25
C LEU A 23 5.40 -0.46 -13.62
N ASN A 24 5.57 -1.35 -14.58
CA ASN A 24 5.02 -1.11 -15.91
C ASN A 24 3.49 -1.24 -15.88
N ALA A 25 2.87 -0.89 -16.99
CA ALA A 25 1.42 -0.83 -17.05
C ALA A 25 0.74 -2.18 -16.81
N LYS A 26 1.43 -3.28 -17.06
CA LYS A 26 0.86 -4.61 -16.83
C LYS A 26 0.91 -4.99 -15.36
N ILE A 27 1.98 -4.61 -14.68
CA ILE A 27 2.19 -4.99 -13.29
C ILE A 27 1.34 -4.14 -12.36
N ARG A 28 1.19 -2.87 -12.67
CA ARG A 28 0.55 -1.93 -11.74
C ARG A 28 -0.82 -2.35 -11.24
N PRO A 29 -1.77 -2.74 -12.10
CA PRO A 29 -3.07 -3.14 -11.59
C PRO A 29 -3.00 -4.34 -10.64
N ARG A 30 -2.12 -5.29 -10.95
CA ARG A 30 -1.96 -6.49 -10.12
C ARG A 30 -1.34 -6.14 -8.78
N LEU A 31 -0.34 -5.26 -8.79
CA LEU A 31 0.27 -4.81 -7.55
C LEU A 31 -0.72 -4.05 -6.68
N PHE A 32 -1.52 -3.20 -7.30
CA PHE A 32 -2.49 -2.40 -6.54
C PHE A 32 -3.53 -3.29 -5.87
N GLU A 33 -4.00 -4.33 -6.56
CA GLU A 33 -4.93 -5.28 -5.95
C GLU A 33 -4.28 -6.06 -4.81
N TYR A 34 -3.02 -6.42 -4.99
CA TYR A 34 -2.26 -7.08 -3.94
C TYR A 34 -2.14 -6.20 -2.69
N ILE A 35 -1.84 -4.91 -2.89
CA ILE A 35 -1.72 -3.98 -1.77
C ILE A 35 -3.07 -3.80 -1.06
N LYS A 36 -4.16 -3.73 -1.80
CA LYS A 36 -5.48 -3.67 -1.17
C LYS A 36 -5.72 -4.90 -0.30
N GLY A 37 -5.30 -6.05 -0.77
CA GLY A 37 -5.40 -7.28 0.01
C GLY A 37 -4.56 -7.23 1.28
N ILE A 38 -3.34 -6.69 1.21
CA ILE A 38 -2.51 -6.52 2.39
C ILE A 38 -3.20 -5.62 3.41
N LEU A 39 -3.70 -4.48 2.96
CA LEU A 39 -4.38 -3.55 3.85
C LEU A 39 -5.58 -4.23 4.53
N GLY A 40 -6.35 -4.98 3.77
CA GLY A 40 -7.47 -5.72 4.34
C GLY A 40 -7.03 -6.73 5.37
N ASN A 41 -5.95 -7.46 5.11
CA ASN A 41 -5.41 -8.44 6.06
C ASN A 41 -4.88 -7.79 7.33
N LEU A 42 -4.49 -6.52 7.25
CA LEU A 42 -4.04 -5.76 8.40
C LEU A 42 -5.20 -5.03 9.10
N ASN A 43 -6.43 -5.37 8.70
CA ASN A 43 -7.65 -4.79 9.25
C ASN A 43 -7.77 -3.28 8.99
N GLN A 44 -7.18 -2.84 7.89
CA GLN A 44 -7.35 -1.47 7.44
C GLN A 44 -8.38 -1.42 6.34
N TYR A 45 -8.88 -0.24 6.06
CA TYR A 45 -9.89 -0.08 5.04
C TYR A 45 -9.28 0.65 3.84
N PRO A 46 -8.95 -0.08 2.76
CA PRO A 46 -8.35 0.58 1.61
C PRO A 46 -9.37 1.41 0.87
N LEU A 47 -9.01 2.67 0.61
CA LEU A 47 -9.87 3.59 -0.13
C LEU A 47 -9.42 3.71 -1.58
N ALA A 48 -8.11 3.78 -1.80
CA ALA A 48 -7.58 3.82 -3.15
C ALA A 48 -6.11 3.40 -3.13
N VAL A 49 -5.69 2.74 -4.18
CA VAL A 49 -4.28 2.45 -4.40
C VAL A 49 -4.00 2.76 -5.85
N ASN A 50 -3.03 3.63 -6.09
CA ASN A 50 -2.59 3.91 -7.44
C ASN A 50 -1.13 4.32 -7.41
N GLY A 51 -0.60 4.75 -8.52
CA GLY A 51 0.79 5.11 -8.57
C GLY A 51 1.26 5.25 -10.00
N TYR A 52 2.57 5.22 -10.13
CA TYR A 52 3.19 5.37 -11.42
C TYR A 52 4.35 4.36 -11.50
N ARG A 53 5.32 4.61 -12.35
CA ARG A 53 6.38 3.61 -12.62
C ARG A 53 7.28 3.36 -11.43
N ASP A 54 7.53 4.37 -10.61
CA ASP A 54 8.54 4.29 -9.57
C ASP A 54 8.00 4.57 -8.17
N HIS A 55 6.71 4.79 -8.04
CA HIS A 55 6.16 5.05 -6.72
C HIS A 55 4.72 4.60 -6.64
N VAL A 56 4.27 4.37 -5.41
CA VAL A 56 2.92 3.91 -5.12
C VAL A 56 2.29 4.87 -4.13
N HIS A 57 1.04 5.22 -4.38
CA HIS A 57 0.22 6.00 -3.47
C HIS A 57 -0.79 5.06 -2.85
N ILE A 58 -0.86 5.02 -1.53
CA ILE A 58 -1.93 4.31 -0.86
C ILE A 58 -2.76 5.31 -0.07
N PHE A 59 -4.05 5.09 -0.08
CA PHE A 59 -5.00 5.93 0.63
C PHE A 59 -5.92 4.99 1.38
N PHE A 60 -5.91 5.06 2.69
CA PHE A 60 -6.70 4.14 3.47
C PHE A 60 -7.19 4.81 4.76
N GLU A 61 -8.21 4.22 5.34
CA GLU A 61 -8.72 4.67 6.62
C GLU A 61 -8.06 3.83 7.70
N LEU A 62 -7.37 4.52 8.61
CA LEU A 62 -6.63 3.85 9.67
C LEU A 62 -7.58 3.40 10.77
N ALA A 63 -7.51 2.13 11.10
CA ALA A 63 -8.30 1.57 12.19
C ALA A 63 -7.51 1.69 13.49
N PRO A 64 -8.05 2.38 14.50
CA PRO A 64 -7.36 2.41 15.79
C PRO A 64 -7.35 1.02 16.41
N PRO A 65 -6.34 0.69 17.20
CA PRO A 65 -5.23 1.50 17.66
C PRO A 65 -3.97 1.39 16.82
N ASP A 66 -4.11 1.07 15.56
CA ASP A 66 -2.95 0.77 14.74
C ASP A 66 -2.09 1.99 14.48
N ASN A 67 -0.87 1.71 14.06
CA ASN A 67 0.16 2.71 13.86
C ASN A 67 0.44 2.88 12.38
N VAL A 68 0.38 4.10 11.89
CA VAL A 68 0.56 4.39 10.47
C VAL A 68 1.92 3.88 9.97
N ALA A 69 2.97 4.14 10.71
CA ALA A 69 4.31 3.76 10.28
C ALA A 69 4.43 2.24 10.13
N SER A 70 3.84 1.50 11.05
CA SER A 70 3.84 0.04 10.99
C SER A 70 3.08 -0.47 9.78
N ILE A 71 1.92 0.10 9.50
CA ILE A 71 1.10 -0.31 8.36
C ILE A 71 1.84 -0.03 7.05
N VAL A 72 2.37 1.17 6.89
CA VAL A 72 3.09 1.55 5.67
C VAL A 72 4.32 0.66 5.49
N GLN A 73 5.04 0.37 6.58
CA GLN A 73 6.22 -0.49 6.52
C GLN A 73 5.85 -1.89 6.02
N LYS A 74 4.77 -2.45 6.51
CA LYS A 74 4.33 -3.77 6.09
C LYS A 74 3.88 -3.79 4.64
N VAL A 75 3.17 -2.76 4.21
CA VAL A 75 2.76 -2.66 2.81
C VAL A 75 3.98 -2.57 1.92
N LYS A 76 4.94 -1.73 2.30
CA LYS A 76 6.16 -1.55 1.51
C LYS A 76 6.98 -2.82 1.42
N SER A 77 7.19 -3.49 2.55
CA SER A 77 7.99 -4.72 2.59
C SER A 77 7.35 -5.83 1.77
N ASN A 78 6.06 -6.02 1.94
CA ASN A 78 5.36 -7.07 1.22
C ASN A 78 5.28 -6.78 -0.27
N SER A 79 5.11 -5.52 -0.64
CA SER A 79 5.07 -5.12 -2.04
C SER A 79 6.40 -5.38 -2.72
N SER A 80 7.50 -5.02 -2.06
CA SER A 80 8.83 -5.26 -2.60
C SER A 80 9.09 -6.74 -2.80
N ARG A 81 8.70 -7.54 -1.82
CA ARG A 81 8.87 -8.98 -1.92
C ARG A 81 8.02 -9.56 -3.04
N TRP A 82 6.78 -9.10 -3.18
CA TRP A 82 5.90 -9.56 -4.24
C TRP A 82 6.48 -9.28 -5.62
N ILE A 83 7.02 -8.08 -5.81
CA ILE A 83 7.63 -7.71 -7.08
C ILE A 83 8.82 -8.62 -7.38
N ASN A 84 9.66 -8.86 -6.37
CA ASN A 84 10.84 -9.70 -6.55
C ASN A 84 10.47 -11.16 -6.81
N GLU A 85 9.49 -11.68 -6.11
CA GLU A 85 9.08 -13.07 -6.26
C GLU A 85 8.45 -13.35 -7.62
N ASN A 86 7.74 -12.39 -8.13
CA ASN A 86 7.07 -12.57 -9.40
C ASN A 86 8.00 -12.30 -10.58
N ASN A 87 9.08 -11.60 -10.34
CA ASN A 87 10.15 -11.39 -11.31
C ASN A 87 9.62 -10.96 -12.68
N PHE A 88 9.11 -9.75 -12.71
CA PHE A 88 8.51 -9.22 -13.92
C PHE A 88 9.52 -8.68 -14.91
N ILE A 89 10.78 -8.88 -14.67
CA ILE A 89 11.83 -8.37 -15.53
C ILE A 89 12.31 -9.46 -16.46
#